data_92f653729edbd02d9d51e2908c83e27e
#
_entry.id   92f653729edbd02d9d51e2908c83e27e
#
_cell.length_a   1.000
_cell.length_b   1.000
_cell.length_c   1.000
_cell.angle_alpha   90.00
_cell.angle_beta   90.00
_cell.angle_gamma   90.00
#
_symmetry.space_group_name_H-M   'P 1'
#
loop_
_entity.id
_entity.type
_entity.pdbx_description
1 polymer ?
#
loop_
_entity_poly.entity_id
_entity_poly.type
_entity_poly.pdbx_seq_one_letter_code
_entity_poly.pdbx_strand_id
1 'polypeptide(L)'
;MQHLLLTAAAVASLFGSAFAAPKNGSNIETSSGTLIGHPSSNKTRVTEFLGIRYAEAPVGELRFAAPKKFDAPKGTVFEASEWVSNHDITGYDCPAVKPPVSAFPNFTQPSGLRVWKNFAAQNNNSVSEDCLKLNVWTASAGDADAKKPVLVFLHGGRFQIPGPHSPFYNGQYLADAEDVVVVTFNYRLGIFGFAGAPGVEKNAALRDHRSAVEWVRDNIAGFGGDPSRIVIFGQSAGGAAVDYWAYAWKNDPIVSGLIPMSGTSLSFVPNTVEYSQSIWYNVSQTIGCGGAANDSAAVVSCVRSANMSALLAASAKVPGLPSVGLTQATFHPTVDNMTVFADYQQLSADGSFAKIPLLVGNADHEDGWYRISGWAAKLNFTNAQWDLFTQRGFTCPSSLSAAYRAQYDVPTWRYRYHGDWDNLRLYNGSAGLGPRGSAAYHGSDLGLVFGTAQDISGLPNSPAENQYMKHVQGAWAAFARDSQEGLTKYGWPMYNSGKHWEHQNACFYANTCKGNATLVELAYNNDPMPKFVNPTIYDASCPAKNDPLPGRGAF
;
A
#
# COMPACT_ATOMS: atom_id res chain seq x y z
N MET A 1 -66.96 -41.34 -3.67
CA MET A 1 -65.83 -41.41 -2.74
C MET A 1 -64.78 -40.43 -3.26
N GLN A 2 -64.70 -39.28 -2.60
CA GLN A 2 -63.93 -38.15 -3.02
C GLN A 2 -62.51 -38.25 -2.48
N HIS A 3 -61.50 -38.14 -3.34
CA HIS A 3 -60.11 -37.95 -2.94
C HIS A 3 -59.78 -36.48 -2.85
N LEU A 4 -59.47 -35.99 -1.64
CA LEU A 4 -58.91 -34.70 -1.38
C LEU A 4 -57.41 -34.72 -1.68
N LEU A 5 -56.95 -33.91 -2.62
CA LEU A 5 -55.55 -33.58 -2.83
C LEU A 5 -55.21 -32.30 -2.05
N LEU A 6 -54.36 -32.43 -1.02
CA LEU A 6 -53.71 -31.29 -0.34
C LEU A 6 -52.46 -30.88 -1.12
N THR A 7 -52.52 -29.69 -1.71
CA THR A 7 -51.32 -29.01 -2.23
C THR A 7 -50.69 -28.16 -1.15
N ALA A 8 -49.48 -28.50 -0.69
CA ALA A 8 -48.68 -27.69 0.17
C ALA A 8 -47.95 -26.62 -0.68
N ALA A 9 -48.36 -25.35 -0.51
CA ALA A 9 -47.63 -24.23 -1.08
C ALA A 9 -46.48 -23.84 -0.14
N ALA A 10 -45.25 -24.09 -0.58
CA ALA A 10 -44.04 -23.58 0.08
C ALA A 10 -43.90 -22.08 -0.25
N VAL A 11 -44.10 -21.22 0.74
CA VAL A 11 -43.80 -19.79 0.65
C VAL A 11 -42.29 -19.62 0.89
N ALA A 12 -41.55 -19.46 -0.18
CA ALA A 12 -40.16 -18.99 -0.12
C ALA A 12 -40.14 -17.49 0.15
N SER A 13 -39.91 -17.09 1.40
CA SER A 13 -39.69 -15.70 1.77
C SER A 13 -38.28 -15.30 1.29
N LEU A 14 -38.20 -14.68 0.12
CA LEU A 14 -37.06 -13.93 -0.35
C LEU A 14 -36.90 -12.66 0.49
N PHE A 15 -36.04 -12.68 1.50
CA PHE A 15 -35.54 -11.46 2.09
C PHE A 15 -34.57 -10.83 1.08
N GLY A 16 -35.10 -10.10 0.12
CA GLY A 16 -34.35 -9.14 -0.65
C GLY A 16 -34.08 -7.94 0.26
N SER A 17 -32.86 -7.81 0.75
CA SER A 17 -32.41 -6.54 1.32
C SER A 17 -32.49 -5.49 0.22
N ALA A 18 -33.52 -4.66 0.27
CA ALA A 18 -33.63 -3.49 -0.60
C ALA A 18 -32.55 -2.50 -0.15
N PHE A 19 -31.41 -2.53 -0.81
CA PHE A 19 -30.43 -1.45 -0.68
C PHE A 19 -31.08 -0.19 -1.23
N ALA A 20 -31.18 0.85 -0.39
CA ALA A 20 -31.66 2.16 -0.82
C ALA A 20 -30.71 2.68 -1.91
N ALA A 21 -31.25 3.16 -3.02
CA ALA A 21 -30.46 3.87 -4.02
C ALA A 21 -29.80 5.10 -3.36
N PRO A 22 -28.54 5.45 -3.70
CA PRO A 22 -27.89 6.63 -3.15
C PRO A 22 -28.76 7.86 -3.41
N LYS A 23 -28.93 8.67 -2.37
CA LYS A 23 -29.59 9.98 -2.54
C LYS A 23 -28.69 10.81 -3.43
N ASN A 24 -29.14 11.18 -4.63
CA ASN A 24 -28.42 12.09 -5.51
C ASN A 24 -27.99 13.33 -4.72
N GLY A 25 -26.66 13.60 -4.66
CA GLY A 25 -26.10 14.77 -4.01
C GLY A 25 -26.02 14.67 -2.47
N SER A 26 -25.41 13.60 -1.94
CA SER A 26 -25.09 13.57 -0.50
C SER A 26 -24.09 14.66 -0.16
N ASN A 27 -24.51 15.67 0.59
CA ASN A 27 -23.65 16.71 1.13
C ASN A 27 -23.13 16.23 2.48
N ILE A 28 -21.80 16.15 2.62
CA ILE A 28 -21.14 15.71 3.84
C ILE A 28 -20.38 16.86 4.47
N GLU A 29 -20.74 17.21 5.69
CA GLU A 29 -20.00 18.21 6.48
C GLU A 29 -18.70 17.59 7.01
N THR A 30 -17.58 18.26 6.76
CA THR A 30 -16.24 17.85 7.21
C THR A 30 -15.42 19.05 7.65
N SER A 31 -14.25 18.81 8.24
CA SER A 31 -13.25 19.87 8.49
C SER A 31 -12.76 20.55 7.19
N SER A 32 -12.89 19.85 6.05
CA SER A 32 -12.52 20.38 4.73
C SER A 32 -13.66 21.14 4.03
N GLY A 33 -14.77 21.40 4.72
CA GLY A 33 -15.98 22.04 4.20
C GLY A 33 -17.10 21.03 3.92
N THR A 34 -18.18 21.53 3.31
CA THR A 34 -19.28 20.70 2.82
C THR A 34 -18.87 20.07 1.50
N LEU A 35 -18.79 18.75 1.45
CA LEU A 35 -18.39 17.99 0.27
C LEU A 35 -19.62 17.50 -0.48
N ILE A 36 -19.66 17.72 -1.79
CA ILE A 36 -20.68 17.19 -2.68
C ILE A 36 -20.10 16.00 -3.43
N GLY A 37 -20.60 14.80 -3.14
CA GLY A 37 -20.22 13.57 -3.82
C GLY A 37 -21.04 13.30 -5.07
N HIS A 38 -20.56 12.41 -5.91
CA HIS A 38 -21.27 11.97 -7.12
C HIS A 38 -21.25 10.44 -7.24
N PRO A 39 -22.20 9.83 -7.97
CA PRO A 39 -22.17 8.40 -8.23
C PRO A 39 -20.91 8.00 -8.98
N SER A 40 -20.27 6.91 -8.59
CA SER A 40 -19.11 6.41 -9.31
C SER A 40 -19.48 5.83 -10.69
N SER A 41 -18.54 5.85 -11.62
CA SER A 41 -18.80 5.58 -13.05
C SER A 41 -19.29 4.16 -13.33
N ASN A 42 -18.74 3.14 -12.64
CA ASN A 42 -19.06 1.73 -12.91
C ASN A 42 -19.91 1.08 -11.81
N LYS A 43 -20.04 1.73 -10.65
CA LYS A 43 -20.74 1.23 -9.46
C LYS A 43 -21.68 2.30 -8.91
N THR A 44 -22.74 2.60 -9.62
CA THR A 44 -23.63 3.75 -9.37
C THR A 44 -24.28 3.79 -7.99
N ARG A 45 -24.30 2.69 -7.24
CA ARG A 45 -24.73 2.70 -5.83
C ARG A 45 -23.63 3.18 -4.87
N VAL A 46 -22.40 3.30 -5.34
CA VAL A 46 -21.28 3.89 -4.60
C VAL A 46 -21.20 5.37 -4.93
N THR A 47 -21.18 6.20 -3.90
CA THR A 47 -20.86 7.62 -4.01
C THR A 47 -19.35 7.78 -3.84
N GLU A 48 -18.74 8.55 -4.73
CA GLU A 48 -17.34 8.92 -4.62
C GLU A 48 -17.17 10.40 -4.33
N PHE A 49 -16.18 10.71 -3.49
CA PHE A 49 -15.76 12.03 -3.10
C PHE A 49 -14.27 12.13 -3.38
N LEU A 50 -13.87 12.92 -4.36
CA LEU A 50 -12.52 12.89 -4.92
C LEU A 50 -11.82 14.22 -4.74
N GLY A 51 -10.51 14.18 -4.37
CA GLY A 51 -9.69 15.38 -4.25
C GLY A 51 -9.90 16.17 -2.96
N ILE A 52 -10.35 15.53 -1.89
CA ILE A 52 -10.61 16.18 -0.59
C ILE A 52 -9.28 16.57 0.07
N ARG A 53 -9.12 17.82 0.43
CA ARG A 53 -7.93 18.36 1.09
C ARG A 53 -7.87 17.95 2.56
N TYR A 54 -6.87 17.17 2.97
CA TYR A 54 -6.67 16.79 4.38
C TYR A 54 -5.62 17.66 5.10
N ALA A 55 -4.76 18.34 4.35
CA ALA A 55 -3.75 19.26 4.87
C ALA A 55 -3.61 20.48 3.97
N GLU A 56 -3.05 21.57 4.50
CA GLU A 56 -2.70 22.74 3.71
C GLU A 56 -1.66 22.39 2.63
N ALA A 57 -1.66 23.14 1.53
CA ALA A 57 -0.66 22.96 0.47
C ALA A 57 0.75 23.11 1.04
N PRO A 58 1.65 22.13 0.90
CA PRO A 58 3.00 22.16 1.47
C PRO A 58 3.96 23.00 0.62
N VAL A 59 3.65 24.30 0.48
CA VAL A 59 4.42 25.30 -0.28
C VAL A 59 5.02 26.37 0.63
N GLY A 60 5.98 27.12 0.14
CA GLY A 60 6.64 28.18 0.91
C GLY A 60 7.24 27.62 2.21
N GLU A 61 6.89 28.20 3.37
CA GLU A 61 7.39 27.75 4.67
C GLU A 61 6.93 26.32 5.05
N LEU A 62 5.83 25.85 4.47
CA LEU A 62 5.34 24.49 4.69
C LEU A 62 6.07 23.44 3.82
N ARG A 63 6.85 23.86 2.81
CA ARG A 63 7.70 22.95 2.06
C ARG A 63 8.75 22.36 2.99
N PHE A 64 8.84 21.03 3.06
CA PHE A 64 9.68 20.26 3.98
C PHE A 64 9.30 20.33 5.47
N ALA A 65 8.20 20.98 5.83
CA ALA A 65 7.67 20.96 7.20
C ALA A 65 6.70 19.78 7.41
N ALA A 66 6.37 19.48 8.66
CA ALA A 66 5.23 18.59 8.97
C ALA A 66 3.94 19.14 8.32
N PRO A 67 2.99 18.30 7.90
CA PRO A 67 1.74 18.77 7.34
C PRO A 67 0.97 19.61 8.35
N LYS A 68 0.33 20.67 7.87
CA LYS A 68 -0.57 21.48 8.68
C LYS A 68 -2.01 21.09 8.31
N LYS A 69 -2.82 20.74 9.32
CA LYS A 69 -4.21 20.39 9.14
C LYS A 69 -4.93 21.48 8.35
N PHE A 70 -5.74 21.07 7.39
CA PHE A 70 -6.60 21.99 6.66
C PHE A 70 -7.97 22.06 7.34
N ASP A 71 -8.36 23.27 7.74
CA ASP A 71 -9.70 23.58 8.23
C ASP A 71 -10.32 24.62 7.28
N ALA A 72 -11.34 24.21 6.54
CA ALA A 72 -11.99 25.08 5.56
C ALA A 72 -12.69 26.25 6.24
N PRO A 73 -12.69 27.45 5.63
CA PRO A 73 -13.54 28.55 6.08
C PRO A 73 -15.02 28.10 6.18
N LYS A 74 -15.74 28.63 7.17
CA LYS A 74 -17.15 28.30 7.38
C LYS A 74 -17.97 28.60 6.12
N GLY A 75 -18.76 27.64 5.67
CA GLY A 75 -19.61 27.74 4.49
C GLY A 75 -18.89 27.41 3.17
N THR A 76 -17.64 26.93 3.23
CA THR A 76 -16.98 26.41 2.04
C THR A 76 -17.70 25.17 1.54
N VAL A 77 -18.03 25.15 0.24
CA VAL A 77 -18.62 24.00 -0.45
C VAL A 77 -17.64 23.53 -1.52
N PHE A 78 -17.44 22.23 -1.59
CA PHE A 78 -16.52 21.56 -2.51
C PHE A 78 -17.26 20.55 -3.38
N GLU A 79 -17.21 20.71 -4.70
CA GLU A 79 -17.53 19.65 -5.66
C GLU A 79 -16.38 18.63 -5.62
N ALA A 80 -16.58 17.52 -4.91
CA ALA A 80 -15.54 16.51 -4.72
C ALA A 80 -15.46 15.55 -5.92
N SER A 81 -15.06 16.08 -7.08
CA SER A 81 -15.04 15.39 -8.38
C SER A 81 -13.65 15.35 -9.03
N GLU A 82 -12.58 15.71 -8.32
CA GLU A 82 -11.20 15.78 -8.86
C GLU A 82 -10.53 14.40 -8.96
N TRP A 83 -10.99 13.58 -9.91
CA TRP A 83 -10.33 12.31 -10.26
C TRP A 83 -9.74 12.40 -11.67
N VAL A 84 -8.61 11.75 -11.88
CA VAL A 84 -8.05 11.58 -13.22
C VAL A 84 -8.88 10.57 -13.99
N SER A 85 -9.80 11.06 -14.83
CA SER A 85 -10.40 10.22 -15.86
C SER A 85 -9.51 10.18 -17.09
N ASN A 86 -9.72 9.22 -18.00
CA ASN A 86 -8.90 9.04 -19.21
C ASN A 86 -8.84 10.26 -20.16
N HIS A 87 -9.58 11.33 -19.89
CA HIS A 87 -9.65 12.51 -20.77
C HIS A 87 -9.64 13.87 -20.06
N ASP A 88 -10.00 13.96 -18.78
CA ASP A 88 -10.01 15.22 -18.04
C ASP A 88 -9.26 15.05 -16.71
N ILE A 89 -8.04 15.61 -16.65
CA ILE A 89 -7.18 15.55 -15.48
C ILE A 89 -7.53 16.73 -14.58
N THR A 90 -8.27 16.46 -13.50
CA THR A 90 -8.63 17.49 -12.51
C THR A 90 -7.87 17.32 -11.18
N GLY A 91 -7.30 16.12 -10.91
CA GLY A 91 -6.47 15.86 -9.75
C GLY A 91 -4.97 15.98 -10.02
N TYR A 92 -4.18 16.26 -8.97
CA TYR A 92 -2.73 16.40 -9.04
C TYR A 92 -2.03 15.30 -8.28
N ASP A 93 -1.05 14.67 -8.94
CA ASP A 93 -0.05 13.85 -8.23
C ASP A 93 0.93 14.74 -7.46
N CYS A 94 1.47 14.23 -6.34
CA CYS A 94 2.57 14.90 -5.67
C CYS A 94 3.84 14.89 -6.54
N PRO A 95 4.71 15.92 -6.44
CA PRO A 95 5.93 16.01 -7.22
C PRO A 95 6.85 14.82 -6.99
N ALA A 96 7.26 14.18 -8.08
CA ALA A 96 8.13 13.02 -8.06
C ALA A 96 8.97 12.90 -9.34
N VAL A 97 10.13 12.29 -9.21
CA VAL A 97 10.94 11.91 -10.38
C VAL A 97 10.33 10.65 -10.98
N LYS A 98 9.64 10.82 -12.11
CA LYS A 98 9.02 9.68 -12.81
C LYS A 98 10.09 8.81 -13.45
N PRO A 99 10.01 7.47 -13.33
CA PRO A 99 10.89 6.58 -14.08
C PRO A 99 10.66 6.78 -15.59
N PRO A 100 11.68 6.62 -16.44
CA PRO A 100 11.48 6.69 -17.88
C PRO A 100 10.52 5.59 -18.34
N VAL A 101 9.78 5.85 -19.43
CA VAL A 101 8.97 4.81 -20.06
C VAL A 101 9.88 3.66 -20.47
N SER A 102 9.53 2.44 -20.07
CA SER A 102 10.36 1.28 -20.38
C SER A 102 10.31 0.96 -21.86
N ALA A 103 11.51 0.82 -22.45
CA ALA A 103 11.69 0.29 -23.80
C ALA A 103 11.76 -1.25 -23.83
N PHE A 104 11.34 -1.93 -22.76
CA PHE A 104 11.36 -3.38 -22.63
C PHE A 104 10.57 -4.04 -23.79
N PRO A 105 11.22 -4.90 -24.60
CA PRO A 105 10.63 -5.36 -25.87
C PRO A 105 9.61 -6.49 -25.73
N ASN A 106 9.60 -7.16 -24.57
CA ASN A 106 8.87 -8.42 -24.40
C ASN A 106 7.55 -8.29 -23.64
N PHE A 107 7.00 -7.08 -23.49
CA PHE A 107 5.67 -6.93 -22.91
C PHE A 107 4.63 -7.74 -23.67
N THR A 108 3.76 -8.45 -22.93
CA THR A 108 2.56 -9.06 -23.51
C THR A 108 1.66 -7.99 -24.15
N GLN A 109 1.06 -8.30 -25.27
CA GLN A 109 0.18 -7.37 -25.99
C GLN A 109 -1.27 -7.88 -25.95
N PRO A 110 -2.24 -6.99 -25.74
CA PRO A 110 -2.09 -5.53 -25.52
C PRO A 110 -1.88 -5.15 -24.05
N SER A 111 -2.01 -6.08 -23.11
CA SER A 111 -2.19 -5.81 -21.68
C SER A 111 -0.90 -5.45 -20.92
N GLY A 112 0.20 -6.18 -21.13
CA GLY A 112 1.39 -6.08 -20.28
C GLY A 112 1.98 -4.68 -20.19
N LEU A 113 2.14 -3.99 -21.33
CA LEU A 113 2.61 -2.60 -21.35
C LEU A 113 1.60 -1.65 -20.68
N ARG A 114 0.29 -1.88 -20.85
CA ARG A 114 -0.77 -1.06 -20.24
C ARG A 114 -0.75 -1.22 -18.72
N VAL A 115 -0.71 -2.46 -18.23
CA VAL A 115 -0.60 -2.76 -16.79
C VAL A 115 0.65 -2.10 -16.21
N TRP A 116 1.81 -2.26 -16.89
CA TRP A 116 3.05 -1.64 -16.44
C TRP A 116 2.96 -0.11 -16.36
N LYS A 117 2.41 0.55 -17.40
CA LYS A 117 2.25 2.01 -17.41
C LYS A 117 1.35 2.49 -16.26
N ASN A 118 0.24 1.80 -16.03
CA ASN A 118 -0.69 2.12 -14.94
C ASN A 118 -0.01 1.99 -13.57
N PHE A 119 0.77 0.94 -13.35
CA PHE A 119 1.48 0.72 -12.10
C PHE A 119 2.67 1.68 -11.91
N ALA A 120 3.37 2.03 -12.98
CA ALA A 120 4.50 2.97 -12.96
C ALA A 120 4.08 4.45 -12.97
N ALA A 121 2.80 4.76 -12.82
CA ALA A 121 2.24 6.12 -12.88
C ALA A 121 2.60 6.88 -14.17
N GLN A 122 2.63 6.18 -15.32
CA GLN A 122 2.92 6.74 -16.63
C GLN A 122 1.65 7.26 -17.34
N ASN A 123 0.67 7.74 -16.57
CA ASN A 123 -0.65 8.16 -17.06
C ASN A 123 -0.74 9.66 -17.40
N ASN A 124 0.40 10.36 -17.48
CA ASN A 124 0.49 11.80 -17.76
C ASN A 124 -0.32 12.70 -16.81
N ASN A 125 -0.52 12.26 -15.57
CA ASN A 125 -1.18 13.04 -14.54
C ASN A 125 -0.46 14.38 -14.34
N SER A 126 -1.22 15.44 -14.11
CA SER A 126 -0.69 16.73 -13.71
C SER A 126 -0.02 16.62 -12.34
N VAL A 127 0.99 17.46 -12.09
CA VAL A 127 1.80 17.44 -10.88
C VAL A 127 1.74 18.79 -10.19
N SER A 128 1.48 18.80 -8.88
CA SER A 128 1.46 20.02 -8.07
C SER A 128 1.95 19.74 -6.65
N GLU A 129 2.60 20.71 -6.01
CA GLU A 129 2.87 20.61 -4.57
C GLU A 129 1.58 20.71 -3.74
N ASP A 130 0.52 21.33 -4.27
CA ASP A 130 -0.81 21.30 -3.67
C ASP A 130 -1.51 19.95 -3.94
N CYS A 131 -0.97 18.90 -3.34
CA CYS A 131 -1.34 17.52 -3.60
C CYS A 131 -1.82 16.72 -2.38
N LEU A 132 -1.82 17.30 -1.17
CA LEU A 132 -2.22 16.59 0.05
C LEU A 132 -3.74 16.43 0.11
N LYS A 133 -4.22 15.52 -0.72
CA LYS A 133 -5.64 15.23 -0.94
C LYS A 133 -5.93 13.74 -0.81
N LEU A 134 -7.17 13.41 -0.50
CA LEU A 134 -7.67 12.04 -0.38
C LEU A 134 -8.98 11.85 -1.15
N ASN A 135 -9.34 10.59 -1.36
CA ASN A 135 -10.56 10.15 -2.02
C ASN A 135 -11.31 9.18 -1.13
N VAL A 136 -12.63 9.22 -1.16
CA VAL A 136 -13.51 8.33 -0.39
C VAL A 136 -14.55 7.71 -1.30
N TRP A 137 -14.73 6.39 -1.21
CA TRP A 137 -15.80 5.64 -1.88
C TRP A 137 -16.66 4.94 -0.83
N THR A 138 -17.97 5.11 -0.92
CA THR A 138 -18.93 4.53 0.03
C THR A 138 -20.32 4.35 -0.59
N ALA A 139 -21.01 3.28 -0.19
CA ALA A 139 -22.43 3.10 -0.49
C ALA A 139 -23.36 3.71 0.59
N SER A 140 -22.81 4.30 1.65
CA SER A 140 -23.54 4.77 2.85
C SER A 140 -23.32 6.26 3.13
N ALA A 141 -23.10 7.08 2.09
CA ALA A 141 -22.93 8.52 2.24
C ALA A 141 -24.13 9.18 2.93
N GLY A 142 -23.87 9.98 3.97
CA GLY A 142 -24.89 10.65 4.77
C GLY A 142 -25.59 9.77 5.81
N ASP A 143 -25.17 8.51 6.00
CA ASP A 143 -25.70 7.60 7.02
C ASP A 143 -24.62 7.31 8.07
N ALA A 144 -24.48 8.18 9.06
CA ALA A 144 -23.50 8.03 10.14
C ALA A 144 -23.76 6.80 11.03
N ASP A 145 -24.96 6.25 11.03
CA ASP A 145 -25.33 5.05 11.79
C ASP A 145 -24.98 3.75 11.06
N ALA A 146 -24.59 3.81 9.79
CA ALA A 146 -24.18 2.65 9.01
C ALA A 146 -22.94 1.96 9.57
N LYS A 147 -22.00 2.73 10.16
CA LYS A 147 -20.80 2.25 10.87
C LYS A 147 -20.05 1.17 10.10
N LYS A 148 -19.74 1.44 8.83
CA LYS A 148 -19.01 0.51 7.96
C LYS A 148 -17.53 0.46 8.33
N PRO A 149 -16.84 -0.68 8.19
CA PRO A 149 -15.39 -0.72 8.34
C PRO A 149 -14.71 0.14 7.27
N VAL A 150 -13.57 0.70 7.61
CA VAL A 150 -12.83 1.65 6.76
C VAL A 150 -11.50 1.05 6.36
N LEU A 151 -11.25 0.95 5.06
CA LEU A 151 -9.99 0.52 4.47
C LEU A 151 -9.25 1.73 3.88
N VAL A 152 -8.11 2.10 4.47
CA VAL A 152 -7.30 3.24 4.04
C VAL A 152 -6.02 2.74 3.36
N PHE A 153 -5.84 3.07 2.10
CA PHE A 153 -4.72 2.57 1.29
C PHE A 153 -3.55 3.56 1.24
N LEU A 154 -2.36 3.04 1.55
CA LEU A 154 -1.07 3.71 1.41
C LEU A 154 -0.38 3.15 0.17
N HIS A 155 -0.25 3.96 -0.89
CA HIS A 155 0.35 3.48 -2.13
C HIS A 155 1.85 3.27 -2.02
N GLY A 156 2.36 2.35 -2.83
CA GLY A 156 3.78 2.05 -2.94
C GLY A 156 4.53 2.99 -3.89
N GLY A 157 5.53 2.44 -4.56
CA GLY A 157 6.34 3.19 -5.52
C GLY A 157 7.66 3.72 -4.96
N ARG A 158 8.28 3.01 -4.01
CA ARG A 158 9.59 3.35 -3.43
C ARG A 158 9.65 4.75 -2.80
N PHE A 159 8.53 5.28 -2.32
CA PHE A 159 8.37 6.67 -1.86
C PHE A 159 8.73 7.72 -2.92
N GLN A 160 8.72 7.36 -4.21
CA GLN A 160 9.11 8.21 -5.33
C GLN A 160 8.11 8.18 -6.49
N ILE A 161 7.27 7.16 -6.62
CA ILE A 161 6.29 7.04 -7.70
C ILE A 161 4.93 7.48 -7.16
N PRO A 162 4.24 8.45 -7.78
CA PRO A 162 2.91 8.88 -7.35
C PRO A 162 1.86 7.79 -7.61
N GLY A 163 0.76 7.80 -6.86
CA GLY A 163 -0.10 6.66 -6.84
C GLY A 163 -1.61 6.81 -6.88
N PRO A 164 -2.29 7.59 -6.04
CA PRO A 164 -3.73 7.41 -5.83
C PRO A 164 -4.60 7.69 -7.07
N HIS A 165 -4.05 8.35 -8.09
CA HIS A 165 -4.72 8.53 -9.38
C HIS A 165 -4.40 7.42 -10.40
N SER A 166 -3.71 6.37 -9.99
CA SER A 166 -3.58 5.17 -10.82
C SER A 166 -4.91 4.41 -10.86
N PRO A 167 -5.33 3.88 -12.03
CA PRO A 167 -6.51 3.02 -12.15
C PRO A 167 -6.48 1.79 -11.23
N PHE A 168 -5.31 1.37 -10.76
CA PHE A 168 -5.16 0.30 -9.77
C PHE A 168 -5.94 0.55 -8.48
N TYR A 169 -6.02 1.82 -8.04
CA TYR A 169 -6.45 2.19 -6.69
C TYR A 169 -7.84 2.81 -6.63
N ASN A 170 -8.67 2.61 -7.66
CA ASN A 170 -10.06 3.05 -7.66
C ASN A 170 -10.88 2.17 -6.69
N GLY A 171 -11.41 2.79 -5.62
CA GLY A 171 -12.07 2.09 -4.53
C GLY A 171 -13.51 1.64 -4.82
N GLN A 172 -14.11 2.05 -5.95
CA GLN A 172 -15.53 1.82 -6.22
C GLN A 172 -15.93 0.34 -6.20
N TYR A 173 -15.06 -0.55 -6.73
CA TYR A 173 -15.39 -1.97 -6.81
C TYR A 173 -15.34 -2.67 -5.46
N LEU A 174 -14.32 -2.37 -4.65
CA LEU A 174 -14.18 -2.93 -3.30
C LEU A 174 -15.28 -2.41 -2.38
N ALA A 175 -15.59 -1.10 -2.45
CA ALA A 175 -16.68 -0.50 -1.68
C ALA A 175 -18.04 -1.11 -2.06
N ASP A 176 -18.28 -1.35 -3.37
CA ASP A 176 -19.50 -1.99 -3.87
C ASP A 176 -19.61 -3.47 -3.46
N ALA A 177 -18.53 -4.24 -3.63
CA ALA A 177 -18.54 -5.69 -3.40
C ALA A 177 -18.70 -6.04 -1.92
N GLU A 178 -18.07 -5.29 -1.04
CA GLU A 178 -17.92 -5.65 0.37
C GLU A 178 -18.64 -4.71 1.35
N ASP A 179 -19.33 -3.69 0.86
CA ASP A 179 -20.06 -2.73 1.72
C ASP A 179 -19.15 -2.12 2.80
N VAL A 180 -17.97 -1.65 2.38
CA VAL A 180 -16.95 -0.98 3.19
C VAL A 180 -16.72 0.44 2.69
N VAL A 181 -16.14 1.29 3.52
CA VAL A 181 -15.63 2.59 3.08
C VAL A 181 -14.17 2.40 2.65
N VAL A 182 -13.85 2.85 1.43
CA VAL A 182 -12.49 2.79 0.89
C VAL A 182 -11.93 4.20 0.79
N VAL A 183 -10.71 4.39 1.25
CA VAL A 183 -10.00 5.69 1.19
C VAL A 183 -8.64 5.48 0.55
N THR A 184 -8.26 6.36 -0.38
CA THR A 184 -6.91 6.49 -0.91
C THR A 184 -6.45 7.93 -0.77
N PHE A 185 -5.14 8.18 -0.70
CA PHE A 185 -4.64 9.55 -0.54
C PHE A 185 -3.24 9.72 -1.13
N ASN A 186 -2.92 10.97 -1.50
CA ASN A 186 -1.58 11.42 -1.86
C ASN A 186 -0.76 11.72 -0.62
N TYR A 187 0.56 11.57 -0.73
CA TYR A 187 1.54 12.04 0.25
C TYR A 187 2.81 12.52 -0.48
N ARG A 188 3.59 13.37 0.16
CA ARG A 188 4.81 13.91 -0.45
C ARG A 188 5.84 12.81 -0.74
N LEU A 189 6.56 12.96 -1.83
CA LEU A 189 7.46 11.96 -2.39
C LEU A 189 8.87 12.51 -2.57
N GLY A 190 9.84 11.63 -2.66
CA GLY A 190 11.23 11.99 -2.96
C GLY A 190 11.74 13.09 -2.04
N ILE A 191 12.44 14.09 -2.59
CA ILE A 191 12.98 15.20 -1.80
C ILE A 191 11.92 16.01 -1.05
N PHE A 192 10.69 16.11 -1.56
CA PHE A 192 9.61 16.86 -0.92
C PHE A 192 9.08 16.17 0.34
N GLY A 193 9.13 14.82 0.38
CA GLY A 193 8.70 14.02 1.52
C GLY A 193 9.81 13.62 2.48
N PHE A 194 11.06 13.58 1.99
CA PHE A 194 12.23 13.04 2.70
C PHE A 194 13.46 13.90 2.43
N ALA A 195 13.37 15.19 2.75
CA ALA A 195 14.39 16.17 2.44
C ALA A 195 15.76 15.88 3.04
N GLY A 196 15.80 15.38 4.28
CA GLY A 196 17.05 15.09 5.00
C GLY A 196 17.87 16.31 5.39
N ALA A 197 17.37 17.51 5.15
CA ALA A 197 18.07 18.76 5.48
C ALA A 197 18.21 18.98 7.00
N PRO A 198 19.27 19.65 7.46
CA PRO A 198 19.34 20.09 8.86
C PRO A 198 18.19 21.03 9.21
N GLY A 199 17.61 20.84 10.41
CA GLY A 199 16.60 21.76 10.95
C GLY A 199 15.20 21.67 10.32
N VAL A 200 14.94 20.70 9.40
CA VAL A 200 13.60 20.45 8.85
C VAL A 200 13.10 19.06 9.20
N GLU A 201 11.80 18.80 8.96
CA GLU A 201 11.21 17.47 9.13
C GLU A 201 11.85 16.48 8.14
N LYS A 202 12.44 15.40 8.66
CA LYS A 202 13.14 14.41 7.83
C LYS A 202 12.18 13.52 7.05
N ASN A 203 11.05 13.18 7.68
CA ASN A 203 10.08 12.21 7.18
C ASN A 203 8.69 12.83 7.04
N ALA A 204 8.62 14.00 6.38
CA ALA A 204 7.38 14.74 6.18
C ALA A 204 6.28 13.87 5.53
N ALA A 205 6.65 12.96 4.62
CA ALA A 205 5.71 12.02 4.01
C ALA A 205 5.05 11.06 5.01
N LEU A 206 5.77 10.57 6.02
CA LEU A 206 5.18 9.72 7.06
C LEU A 206 4.24 10.52 7.97
N ARG A 207 4.54 11.82 8.17
CA ARG A 207 3.61 12.74 8.83
C ARG A 207 2.36 13.00 7.99
N ASP A 208 2.50 13.04 6.65
CA ASP A 208 1.35 13.15 5.74
C ASP A 208 0.42 11.94 5.88
N HIS A 209 0.98 10.71 5.96
CA HIS A 209 0.21 9.50 6.24
C HIS A 209 -0.60 9.64 7.54
N ARG A 210 0.06 10.10 8.62
CA ARG A 210 -0.60 10.31 9.91
C ARG A 210 -1.74 11.32 9.79
N SER A 211 -1.49 12.46 9.15
CA SER A 211 -2.49 13.52 8.96
C SER A 211 -3.70 13.06 8.16
N ALA A 212 -3.48 12.28 7.10
CA ALA A 212 -4.57 11.70 6.29
C ALA A 212 -5.44 10.74 7.12
N VAL A 213 -4.83 9.85 7.92
CA VAL A 213 -5.59 8.91 8.76
C VAL A 213 -6.28 9.63 9.93
N GLU A 214 -5.71 10.69 10.48
CA GLU A 214 -6.38 11.56 11.46
C GLU A 214 -7.60 12.24 10.84
N TRP A 215 -7.48 12.75 9.61
CA TRP A 215 -8.62 13.30 8.88
C TRP A 215 -9.72 12.24 8.71
N VAL A 216 -9.37 11.02 8.34
CA VAL A 216 -10.32 9.90 8.22
C VAL A 216 -11.00 9.64 9.56
N ARG A 217 -10.25 9.48 10.66
CA ARG A 217 -10.83 9.30 12.01
C ARG A 217 -11.85 10.38 12.36
N ASP A 218 -11.52 11.63 12.06
CA ASP A 218 -12.31 12.79 12.48
C ASP A 218 -13.57 13.01 11.62
N ASN A 219 -13.59 12.52 10.36
CA ASN A 219 -14.64 12.88 9.40
C ASN A 219 -15.42 11.67 8.83
N ILE A 220 -14.91 10.44 8.95
CA ILE A 220 -15.43 9.30 8.17
C ILE A 220 -16.85 8.86 8.56
N ALA A 221 -17.32 9.25 9.74
CA ALA A 221 -18.68 8.96 10.17
C ALA A 221 -19.73 9.56 9.21
N GLY A 222 -19.51 10.77 8.68
CA GLY A 222 -20.38 11.38 7.68
C GLY A 222 -20.52 10.57 6.38
N PHE A 223 -19.52 9.75 6.07
CA PHE A 223 -19.51 8.85 4.92
C PHE A 223 -20.04 7.44 5.25
N GLY A 224 -20.61 7.25 6.44
CA GLY A 224 -21.10 5.97 6.93
C GLY A 224 -20.01 5.06 7.50
N GLY A 225 -18.78 5.53 7.63
CA GLY A 225 -17.66 4.77 8.18
C GLY A 225 -17.61 4.79 9.71
N ASP A 226 -16.99 3.77 10.28
CA ASP A 226 -16.74 3.64 11.72
C ASP A 226 -15.31 4.08 12.06
N PRO A 227 -15.11 5.20 12.77
CA PRO A 227 -13.78 5.67 13.13
C PRO A 227 -13.03 4.73 14.10
N SER A 228 -13.72 3.78 14.74
CA SER A 228 -13.10 2.76 15.59
C SER A 228 -12.62 1.53 14.82
N ARG A 229 -13.00 1.39 13.55
CA ARG A 229 -12.66 0.26 12.67
C ARG A 229 -11.94 0.72 11.41
N ILE A 230 -10.87 1.48 11.59
CA ILE A 230 -9.98 1.92 10.52
C ILE A 230 -8.85 0.90 10.39
N VAL A 231 -8.74 0.26 9.24
CA VAL A 231 -7.61 -0.59 8.87
C VAL A 231 -6.80 0.11 7.79
N ILE A 232 -5.50 0.26 8.02
CA ILE A 232 -4.58 0.74 7.00
C ILE A 232 -3.96 -0.44 6.26
N PHE A 233 -3.94 -0.37 4.94
CA PHE A 233 -3.28 -1.35 4.09
C PHE A 233 -2.41 -0.64 3.05
N GLY A 234 -1.37 -1.30 2.60
CA GLY A 234 -0.45 -0.68 1.65
C GLY A 234 0.48 -1.71 1.02
N GLN A 235 0.99 -1.38 -0.17
CA GLN A 235 1.83 -2.29 -0.93
C GLN A 235 3.23 -1.71 -1.10
N SER A 236 4.28 -2.56 -1.06
CA SER A 236 5.67 -2.13 -1.28
C SER A 236 6.12 -1.09 -0.23
N ALA A 237 6.56 0.09 -0.67
CA ALA A 237 6.86 1.22 0.21
C ALA A 237 5.65 1.63 1.08
N GLY A 238 4.41 1.51 0.55
CA GLY A 238 3.18 1.69 1.31
C GLY A 238 2.99 0.61 2.38
N GLY A 239 3.33 -0.64 2.06
CA GLY A 239 3.37 -1.74 3.04
C GLY A 239 4.38 -1.49 4.16
N ALA A 240 5.59 -1.02 3.81
CA ALA A 240 6.57 -0.59 4.80
C ALA A 240 6.05 0.56 5.67
N ALA A 241 5.38 1.55 5.08
CA ALA A 241 4.77 2.65 5.82
C ALA A 241 3.67 2.17 6.79
N VAL A 242 2.86 1.18 6.38
CA VAL A 242 1.89 0.50 7.25
C VAL A 242 2.58 -0.19 8.42
N ASP A 243 3.69 -0.87 8.21
CA ASP A 243 4.42 -1.54 9.31
C ASP A 243 5.20 -0.53 10.17
N TYR A 244 5.77 0.55 9.58
CA TYR A 244 6.37 1.66 10.36
C TYR A 244 5.36 2.30 11.32
N TRP A 245 4.08 2.32 10.97
CA TRP A 245 3.01 2.84 11.82
C TRP A 245 3.00 2.22 13.20
N ALA A 246 3.20 0.91 13.29
CA ALA A 246 3.21 0.20 14.57
C ALA A 246 4.35 0.64 15.52
N TYR A 247 5.42 1.19 15.00
CA TYR A 247 6.57 1.66 15.79
C TYR A 247 6.48 3.17 16.06
N ALA A 248 6.18 3.95 15.03
CA ALA A 248 6.11 5.41 15.12
C ALA A 248 5.00 5.90 16.04
N TRP A 249 3.84 5.26 15.99
CA TRP A 249 2.66 5.65 16.78
C TRP A 249 2.20 4.53 17.72
N LYS A 250 3.16 3.81 18.33
CA LYS A 250 2.86 2.67 19.20
C LYS A 250 1.96 2.99 20.37
N ASN A 251 1.98 4.22 20.87
CA ASN A 251 1.21 4.68 22.04
C ASN A 251 -0.14 5.29 21.66
N ASP A 252 -0.35 5.66 20.39
CA ASP A 252 -1.59 6.23 19.85
C ASP A 252 -1.78 5.79 18.40
N PRO A 253 -2.07 4.51 18.15
CA PRO A 253 -2.11 3.97 16.80
C PRO A 253 -3.30 4.44 15.96
N ILE A 254 -4.41 4.84 16.55
CA ILE A 254 -5.68 5.27 15.94
C ILE A 254 -6.28 4.35 14.86
N VAL A 255 -5.68 3.21 14.61
CA VAL A 255 -6.13 2.18 13.65
C VAL A 255 -6.35 0.86 14.36
N SER A 256 -7.27 0.04 13.84
CA SER A 256 -7.66 -1.24 14.42
C SER A 256 -6.94 -2.45 13.80
N GLY A 257 -6.28 -2.28 12.65
CA GLY A 257 -5.57 -3.36 11.96
C GLY A 257 -4.58 -2.85 10.92
N LEU A 258 -3.60 -3.68 10.60
CA LEU A 258 -2.51 -3.41 9.67
C LEU A 258 -2.43 -4.50 8.59
N ILE A 259 -2.36 -4.10 7.30
CA ILE A 259 -2.16 -5.03 6.19
C ILE A 259 -0.96 -4.56 5.34
N PRO A 260 0.28 -4.85 5.73
CA PRO A 260 1.44 -4.62 4.87
C PRO A 260 1.54 -5.72 3.79
N MET A 261 1.48 -5.30 2.51
CA MET A 261 1.54 -6.15 1.33
C MET A 261 2.90 -5.97 0.65
N SER A 262 3.67 -7.04 0.47
CA SER A 262 4.97 -7.01 -0.23
C SER A 262 5.90 -5.88 0.23
N GLY A 263 5.97 -5.66 1.54
CA GLY A 263 6.82 -4.63 2.16
C GLY A 263 6.53 -4.49 3.65
N THR A 264 7.57 -4.53 4.46
CA THR A 264 7.52 -4.35 5.92
C THR A 264 8.65 -3.41 6.35
N SER A 265 8.66 -3.04 7.62
CA SER A 265 9.78 -2.28 8.22
C SER A 265 11.13 -3.00 8.09
N LEU A 266 11.11 -4.31 7.88
CA LEU A 266 12.27 -5.16 7.69
C LEU A 266 12.69 -5.31 6.21
N SER A 267 11.91 -4.80 5.27
CA SER A 267 12.19 -4.91 3.82
C SER A 267 13.15 -3.84 3.32
N PHE A 268 13.19 -2.66 3.96
CA PHE A 268 13.94 -1.50 3.50
C PHE A 268 14.90 -1.02 4.57
N VAL A 269 16.07 -0.53 4.15
CA VAL A 269 17.05 0.08 5.05
C VAL A 269 16.82 1.59 5.06
N PRO A 270 16.47 2.20 6.19
CA PRO A 270 16.35 3.65 6.26
C PRO A 270 17.68 4.35 5.96
N ASN A 271 17.61 5.53 5.37
CA ASN A 271 18.78 6.39 5.22
C ASN A 271 19.34 6.79 6.59
N THR A 272 20.67 6.86 6.72
CA THR A 272 21.26 7.54 7.88
C THR A 272 21.11 9.05 7.73
N VAL A 273 21.22 9.77 8.85
CA VAL A 273 21.14 11.25 8.85
C VAL A 273 22.23 11.84 7.97
N GLU A 274 23.45 11.32 8.07
CA GLU A 274 24.63 11.79 7.32
C GLU A 274 24.44 11.62 5.82
N TYR A 275 23.96 10.45 5.39
CA TYR A 275 23.70 10.19 3.99
C TYR A 275 22.58 11.10 3.46
N SER A 276 21.47 11.24 4.19
CA SER A 276 20.38 12.15 3.81
C SER A 276 20.82 13.59 3.67
N GLN A 277 21.67 14.08 4.60
CA GLN A 277 22.26 15.42 4.49
C GLN A 277 23.16 15.55 3.27
N SER A 278 23.95 14.53 2.96
CA SER A 278 24.84 14.56 1.81
C SER A 278 24.09 14.67 0.48
N ILE A 279 23.01 13.90 0.30
CA ILE A 279 22.18 13.98 -0.91
C ILE A 279 21.37 15.29 -0.98
N TRP A 280 20.92 15.83 0.17
CA TRP A 280 20.31 17.16 0.24
C TRP A 280 21.27 18.24 -0.26
N TYR A 281 22.51 18.31 0.27
CA TYR A 281 23.49 19.30 -0.15
C TYR A 281 23.92 19.13 -1.61
N ASN A 282 23.92 17.93 -2.15
CA ASN A 282 24.15 17.71 -3.58
C ASN A 282 23.06 18.42 -4.43
N VAL A 283 21.80 18.28 -4.05
CA VAL A 283 20.69 18.98 -4.72
C VAL A 283 20.84 20.51 -4.53
N SER A 284 21.07 20.99 -3.31
CA SER A 284 21.16 22.42 -3.04
C SER A 284 22.29 23.10 -3.80
N GLN A 285 23.45 22.46 -3.91
CA GLN A 285 24.56 22.93 -4.73
C GLN A 285 24.20 22.95 -6.22
N THR A 286 23.56 21.90 -6.70
CA THR A 286 23.15 21.77 -8.12
C THR A 286 22.22 22.92 -8.55
N ILE A 287 21.36 23.42 -7.65
CA ILE A 287 20.46 24.55 -7.92
C ILE A 287 21.02 25.91 -7.49
N GLY A 288 22.29 25.98 -7.03
CA GLY A 288 22.95 27.22 -6.67
C GLY A 288 22.66 27.75 -5.27
N CYS A 289 22.06 26.94 -4.37
CA CYS A 289 21.73 27.36 -3.00
C CYS A 289 22.85 27.13 -1.97
N GLY A 290 24.01 26.61 -2.39
CA GLY A 290 25.15 26.36 -1.50
C GLY A 290 25.19 24.92 -0.97
N GLY A 291 26.24 24.63 -0.20
CA GLY A 291 26.56 23.30 0.33
C GLY A 291 26.72 23.29 1.85
N ALA A 292 27.29 22.19 2.38
CA ALA A 292 27.44 21.93 3.81
C ALA A 292 28.32 22.97 4.56
N ALA A 293 29.17 23.72 3.84
CA ALA A 293 29.98 24.78 4.43
C ALA A 293 29.22 26.09 4.63
N ASN A 294 28.01 26.22 4.09
CA ASN A 294 27.17 27.41 4.19
C ASN A 294 26.25 27.31 5.41
N ASP A 295 25.70 28.46 5.83
CA ASP A 295 24.65 28.49 6.85
C ASP A 295 23.47 27.60 6.41
N SER A 296 23.14 26.62 7.22
CA SER A 296 22.10 25.64 6.91
C SER A 296 20.72 26.27 6.78
N ALA A 297 20.40 27.29 7.58
CA ALA A 297 19.11 28.00 7.51
C ALA A 297 18.98 28.79 6.20
N ALA A 298 20.04 29.45 5.78
CA ALA A 298 20.08 30.15 4.50
C ALA A 298 19.95 29.20 3.31
N VAL A 299 20.61 28.04 3.35
CA VAL A 299 20.48 26.97 2.33
C VAL A 299 19.05 26.46 2.27
N VAL A 300 18.43 26.15 3.41
CA VAL A 300 17.03 25.68 3.47
C VAL A 300 16.08 26.72 2.91
N SER A 301 16.24 28.00 3.27
CA SER A 301 15.42 29.10 2.76
C SER A 301 15.54 29.24 1.25
N CYS A 302 16.76 29.17 0.70
CA CYS A 302 17.00 29.20 -0.74
C CYS A 302 16.31 28.02 -1.44
N VAL A 303 16.47 26.79 -0.95
CA VAL A 303 15.85 25.58 -1.54
C VAL A 303 14.31 25.64 -1.43
N ARG A 304 13.76 26.19 -0.34
CA ARG A 304 12.30 26.42 -0.22
C ARG A 304 11.77 27.35 -1.31
N SER A 305 12.55 28.34 -1.72
CA SER A 305 12.18 29.31 -2.76
C SER A 305 12.41 28.79 -4.17
N ALA A 306 13.10 27.66 -4.34
CA ALA A 306 13.43 27.12 -5.64
C ALA A 306 12.18 26.58 -6.38
N ASN A 307 12.23 26.66 -7.71
CA ASN A 307 11.18 26.10 -8.56
C ASN A 307 11.10 24.56 -8.39
N MET A 308 9.89 24.03 -8.29
CA MET A 308 9.61 22.59 -8.16
C MET A 308 10.32 21.75 -9.23
N SER A 309 10.23 22.17 -10.51
CA SER A 309 10.85 21.45 -11.61
C SER A 309 12.39 21.44 -11.53
N ALA A 310 13.00 22.51 -11.04
CA ALA A 310 14.45 22.57 -10.81
C ALA A 310 14.88 21.60 -9.70
N LEU A 311 14.11 21.51 -8.61
CA LEU A 311 14.33 20.54 -7.53
C LEU A 311 14.22 19.10 -8.03
N LEU A 312 13.19 18.78 -8.82
CA LEU A 312 13.01 17.44 -9.42
C LEU A 312 14.17 17.10 -10.35
N ALA A 313 14.57 18.04 -11.23
CA ALA A 313 15.68 17.83 -12.16
C ALA A 313 17.02 17.64 -11.44
N ALA A 314 17.27 18.37 -10.37
CA ALA A 314 18.47 18.21 -9.54
C ALA A 314 18.44 16.89 -8.78
N SER A 315 17.30 16.53 -8.17
CA SER A 315 17.12 15.25 -7.45
C SER A 315 17.33 14.04 -8.34
N ALA A 316 16.90 14.10 -9.61
CA ALA A 316 17.09 13.03 -10.59
C ALA A 316 18.57 12.76 -10.94
N LYS A 317 19.46 13.73 -10.69
CA LYS A 317 20.91 13.60 -10.95
C LYS A 317 21.67 13.05 -9.75
N VAL A 318 21.07 13.00 -8.57
CA VAL A 318 21.75 12.46 -7.38
C VAL A 318 21.86 10.95 -7.51
N PRO A 319 23.09 10.38 -7.50
CA PRO A 319 23.26 8.94 -7.60
C PRO A 319 22.67 8.25 -6.36
N GLY A 320 21.86 7.22 -6.57
CA GLY A 320 21.42 6.33 -5.51
C GLY A 320 22.55 5.41 -5.04
N LEU A 321 22.36 4.78 -3.88
CA LEU A 321 23.25 3.72 -3.43
C LEU A 321 23.10 2.51 -4.38
N PRO A 322 24.20 2.02 -5.02
CA PRO A 322 24.12 0.93 -5.99
C PRO A 322 23.46 -0.34 -5.42
N SER A 323 23.73 -0.62 -4.15
CA SER A 323 23.29 -1.82 -3.44
C SER A 323 21.78 -1.89 -3.17
N VAL A 324 21.05 -0.78 -3.28
CA VAL A 324 19.59 -0.72 -2.99
C VAL A 324 18.75 -0.16 -4.14
N GLY A 325 19.39 0.19 -5.26
CA GLY A 325 18.77 0.95 -6.35
C GLY A 325 17.58 0.28 -7.05
N LEU A 326 17.41 -1.04 -6.91
CA LEU A 326 16.23 -1.73 -7.44
C LEU A 326 14.99 -1.54 -6.55
N THR A 327 15.16 -1.51 -5.22
CA THR A 327 14.05 -1.47 -4.26
C THR A 327 13.83 -0.12 -3.63
N GLN A 328 14.86 0.72 -3.55
CA GLN A 328 14.81 1.99 -2.81
C GLN A 328 15.18 3.18 -3.71
N ALA A 329 14.51 4.31 -3.49
CA ALA A 329 14.87 5.58 -4.08
C ALA A 329 15.99 6.26 -3.27
N THR A 330 16.65 7.26 -3.84
CA THR A 330 17.68 8.05 -3.14
C THR A 330 17.10 8.80 -1.94
N PHE A 331 15.97 9.50 -2.15
CA PHE A 331 15.23 10.18 -1.10
C PHE A 331 14.11 9.24 -0.60
N HIS A 332 14.30 8.68 0.59
CA HIS A 332 13.35 7.79 1.26
C HIS A 332 13.48 7.92 2.79
N PRO A 333 12.71 7.19 3.60
CA PRO A 333 12.70 7.33 5.06
C PRO A 333 14.08 7.40 5.68
N THR A 334 14.30 8.40 6.52
CA THR A 334 15.57 8.70 7.19
C THR A 334 15.42 8.49 8.68
N VAL A 335 16.41 7.89 9.34
CA VAL A 335 16.42 7.70 10.79
C VAL A 335 16.27 9.03 11.52
N ASP A 336 15.21 9.14 12.33
CA ASP A 336 14.92 10.30 13.18
C ASP A 336 14.61 9.89 14.64
N ASN A 337 14.52 8.58 14.93
CA ASN A 337 14.15 7.99 16.21
C ASN A 337 12.77 8.43 16.74
N MET A 338 11.91 8.93 15.85
CA MET A 338 10.52 9.29 16.13
C MET A 338 9.55 8.57 15.21
N THR A 339 9.75 8.71 13.89
CA THR A 339 8.94 8.05 12.87
C THR A 339 9.69 6.92 12.18
N VAL A 340 11.01 6.99 12.15
CA VAL A 340 11.89 6.00 11.51
C VAL A 340 13.04 5.65 12.46
N PHE A 341 13.24 4.35 12.67
CA PHE A 341 14.23 3.81 13.59
C PHE A 341 15.34 3.06 12.84
N ALA A 342 16.53 3.04 13.43
CA ALA A 342 17.69 2.41 12.80
C ALA A 342 17.59 0.87 12.78
N ASP A 343 17.04 0.28 13.84
CA ASP A 343 16.97 -1.18 14.03
C ASP A 343 15.56 -1.66 14.37
N TYR A 344 14.79 -1.93 13.31
CA TYR A 344 13.45 -2.51 13.45
C TYR A 344 13.47 -3.98 13.88
N GLN A 345 14.57 -4.70 13.62
CA GLN A 345 14.70 -6.09 14.04
C GLN A 345 14.80 -6.16 15.56
N GLN A 346 15.64 -5.32 16.17
CA GLN A 346 15.75 -5.23 17.63
C GLN A 346 14.43 -4.75 18.26
N LEU A 347 13.82 -3.69 17.73
CA LEU A 347 12.52 -3.21 18.22
C LEU A 347 11.44 -4.29 18.14
N SER A 348 11.46 -5.12 17.09
CA SER A 348 10.54 -6.26 16.95
C SER A 348 10.83 -7.34 17.98
N ALA A 349 12.11 -7.67 18.21
CA ALA A 349 12.54 -8.65 19.19
C ALA A 349 12.17 -8.26 20.61
N ASP A 350 12.22 -6.96 20.93
CA ASP A 350 11.84 -6.39 22.22
C ASP A 350 10.32 -6.18 22.37
N GLY A 351 9.53 -6.44 21.35
CA GLY A 351 8.10 -6.17 21.34
C GLY A 351 7.75 -4.68 21.39
N SER A 352 8.67 -3.81 20.99
CA SER A 352 8.53 -2.34 21.00
C SER A 352 7.68 -1.82 19.84
N PHE A 353 6.47 -2.34 19.67
CA PHE A 353 5.49 -1.96 18.66
C PHE A 353 4.07 -1.98 19.22
N ALA A 354 3.14 -1.29 18.59
CA ALA A 354 1.71 -1.33 18.92
C ALA A 354 1.16 -2.75 18.71
N LYS A 355 0.37 -3.23 19.69
CA LYS A 355 -0.21 -4.58 19.66
C LYS A 355 -1.51 -4.60 18.82
N ILE A 356 -1.39 -4.24 17.55
CA ILE A 356 -2.48 -4.16 16.58
C ILE A 356 -2.45 -5.42 15.70
N PRO A 357 -3.60 -6.08 15.44
CA PRO A 357 -3.69 -7.21 14.54
C PRO A 357 -3.03 -6.98 13.19
N LEU A 358 -2.41 -8.04 12.65
CA LEU A 358 -1.60 -7.99 11.45
C LEU A 358 -2.04 -9.04 10.42
N LEU A 359 -2.32 -8.61 9.19
CA LEU A 359 -2.34 -9.47 8.01
C LEU A 359 -1.15 -9.10 7.12
N VAL A 360 -0.15 -9.96 7.00
CA VAL A 360 1.08 -9.67 6.23
C VAL A 360 1.32 -10.70 5.14
N GLY A 361 1.82 -10.28 3.99
CA GLY A 361 2.16 -11.22 2.92
C GLY A 361 2.97 -10.60 1.80
N ASN A 362 3.28 -11.45 0.83
CA ASN A 362 4.04 -11.07 -0.36
C ASN A 362 3.66 -11.92 -1.56
N ALA A 363 4.02 -11.47 -2.77
CA ALA A 363 3.88 -12.23 -3.99
C ALA A 363 4.98 -13.32 -4.10
N ASP A 364 4.66 -14.42 -4.81
CA ASP A 364 5.58 -15.55 -4.99
C ASP A 364 6.80 -15.17 -5.85
N HIS A 365 6.60 -14.30 -6.82
CA HIS A 365 7.59 -13.93 -7.83
C HIS A 365 7.81 -12.41 -7.88
N GLU A 366 8.15 -11.81 -6.73
CA GLU A 366 8.33 -10.35 -6.58
C GLU A 366 9.23 -9.75 -7.66
N ASP A 367 10.29 -10.45 -8.01
CA ASP A 367 11.27 -10.05 -9.01
C ASP A 367 10.68 -9.89 -10.43
N GLY A 368 9.52 -10.48 -10.71
CA GLY A 368 8.89 -10.37 -12.03
C GLY A 368 8.72 -8.92 -12.51
N TRP A 369 8.38 -7.99 -11.62
CA TRP A 369 8.40 -6.56 -11.90
C TRP A 369 9.80 -5.99 -12.08
N TYR A 370 10.72 -6.35 -11.16
CA TYR A 370 12.06 -5.77 -11.10
C TYR A 370 12.97 -6.21 -12.24
N ARG A 371 12.69 -7.35 -12.89
CA ARG A 371 13.40 -7.81 -14.09
C ARG A 371 13.31 -6.81 -15.24
N ILE A 372 12.20 -6.06 -15.37
CA ILE A 372 12.05 -4.99 -16.36
C ILE A 372 13.04 -3.84 -16.07
N SER A 373 13.15 -3.42 -14.81
CA SER A 373 14.12 -2.41 -14.39
C SER A 373 15.55 -2.91 -14.49
N GLY A 374 15.80 -4.20 -14.13
CA GLY A 374 17.09 -4.86 -14.29
C GLY A 374 17.53 -4.92 -15.74
N TRP A 375 16.62 -5.23 -16.66
CA TRP A 375 16.89 -5.19 -18.10
C TRP A 375 17.29 -3.78 -18.55
N ALA A 376 16.56 -2.74 -18.14
CA ALA A 376 16.89 -1.35 -18.47
C ALA A 376 18.25 -0.93 -17.90
N ALA A 377 18.61 -1.43 -16.72
CA ALA A 377 19.92 -1.20 -16.07
C ALA A 377 21.03 -2.15 -16.58
N LYS A 378 20.73 -3.04 -17.55
CA LYS A 378 21.66 -4.05 -18.10
C LYS A 378 22.22 -4.99 -17.04
N LEU A 379 21.43 -5.34 -16.03
CA LEU A 379 21.81 -6.32 -15.01
C LEU A 379 21.65 -7.74 -15.57
N ASN A 380 22.70 -8.54 -15.44
CA ASN A 380 22.73 -9.92 -15.90
C ASN A 380 22.57 -10.90 -14.72
N PHE A 381 21.51 -10.70 -13.92
CA PHE A 381 21.23 -11.60 -12.80
C PHE A 381 20.74 -12.96 -13.30
N THR A 382 21.26 -14.03 -12.70
CA THR A 382 20.75 -15.38 -12.87
C THR A 382 19.39 -15.53 -12.17
N ASN A 383 18.62 -16.58 -12.52
CA ASN A 383 17.36 -16.86 -11.83
C ASN A 383 17.57 -17.07 -10.32
N ALA A 384 18.64 -17.74 -9.91
CA ALA A 384 18.96 -17.91 -8.48
C ALA A 384 19.23 -16.57 -7.76
N GLN A 385 19.81 -15.59 -8.42
CA GLN A 385 19.99 -14.24 -7.84
C GLN A 385 18.64 -13.50 -7.73
N TRP A 386 17.74 -13.66 -8.71
CA TRP A 386 16.40 -13.12 -8.64
C TRP A 386 15.54 -13.79 -7.57
N ASP A 387 15.66 -15.12 -7.41
CA ASP A 387 15.00 -15.85 -6.30
C ASP A 387 15.52 -15.34 -4.94
N LEU A 388 16.83 -15.12 -4.81
CA LEU A 388 17.44 -14.55 -3.61
C LEU A 388 16.96 -13.10 -3.36
N PHE A 389 16.77 -12.30 -4.41
CA PHE A 389 16.18 -10.96 -4.32
C PHE A 389 14.76 -11.02 -3.72
N THR A 390 13.89 -11.87 -4.27
CA THR A 390 12.53 -12.09 -3.73
C THR A 390 12.59 -12.55 -2.27
N GLN A 391 13.46 -13.48 -1.96
CA GLN A 391 13.62 -14.05 -0.62
C GLN A 391 14.02 -13.00 0.40
N ARG A 392 15.09 -12.24 0.12
CA ARG A 392 15.67 -11.25 1.06
C ARG A 392 14.84 -9.98 1.18
N GLY A 393 14.24 -9.53 0.06
CA GLY A 393 13.47 -8.29 0.03
C GLY A 393 12.05 -8.42 0.61
N PHE A 394 11.45 -9.59 0.47
CA PHE A 394 10.01 -9.73 0.73
C PHE A 394 9.63 -10.95 1.57
N THR A 395 10.07 -12.17 1.20
CA THR A 395 9.66 -13.39 1.89
C THR A 395 10.12 -13.43 3.33
N CYS A 396 11.43 -13.26 3.57
CA CYS A 396 11.98 -13.29 4.92
C CYS A 396 11.53 -12.11 5.79
N PRO A 397 11.48 -10.86 5.30
CA PRO A 397 10.88 -9.76 6.04
C PRO A 397 9.44 -10.02 6.48
N SER A 398 8.58 -10.55 5.58
CA SER A 398 7.20 -10.88 5.91
C SER A 398 7.10 -12.02 6.94
N SER A 399 7.97 -13.03 6.82
CA SER A 399 8.07 -14.14 7.78
C SER A 399 8.45 -13.66 9.17
N LEU A 400 9.52 -12.86 9.26
CA LEU A 400 10.00 -12.32 10.54
C LEU A 400 9.00 -11.36 11.17
N SER A 401 8.36 -10.50 10.36
CA SER A 401 7.33 -9.60 10.87
C SER A 401 6.16 -10.37 11.49
N ALA A 402 5.66 -11.43 10.80
CA ALA A 402 4.62 -12.30 11.35
C ALA A 402 5.08 -13.01 12.63
N ALA A 403 6.27 -13.57 12.64
CA ALA A 403 6.81 -14.31 13.78
C ALA A 403 6.98 -13.43 15.02
N TYR A 404 7.49 -12.20 14.86
CA TYR A 404 7.62 -11.27 15.98
C TYR A 404 6.27 -10.82 16.53
N ARG A 405 5.27 -10.54 15.67
CA ARG A 405 3.93 -10.16 16.12
C ARG A 405 3.27 -11.30 16.91
N ALA A 406 3.32 -12.51 16.35
CA ALA A 406 2.77 -13.70 16.99
C ALA A 406 3.48 -14.04 18.31
N GLN A 407 4.77 -13.77 18.47
CA GLN A 407 5.52 -13.94 19.71
C GLN A 407 4.96 -13.11 20.89
N TYR A 408 4.35 -11.98 20.59
CA TYR A 408 3.75 -11.07 21.56
C TYR A 408 2.22 -11.15 21.57
N ASP A 409 1.65 -12.30 21.21
CA ASP A 409 0.22 -12.60 21.20
C ASP A 409 -0.63 -11.62 20.37
N VAL A 410 -0.03 -11.00 19.36
CA VAL A 410 -0.77 -10.18 18.40
C VAL A 410 -1.45 -11.09 17.40
N PRO A 411 -2.78 -11.01 17.20
CA PRO A 411 -3.49 -11.75 16.17
C PRO A 411 -2.84 -11.49 14.81
N THR A 412 -2.33 -12.54 14.21
CA THR A 412 -1.51 -12.44 13.00
C THR A 412 -1.92 -13.47 11.98
N TRP A 413 -2.07 -13.05 10.72
CA TRP A 413 -2.25 -13.92 9.57
C TRP A 413 -1.15 -13.62 8.56
N ARG A 414 -0.73 -14.66 7.83
CA ARG A 414 0.29 -14.53 6.80
C ARG A 414 -0.17 -15.19 5.52
N TYR A 415 0.01 -14.50 4.37
CA TYR A 415 -0.32 -15.05 3.07
C TYR A 415 0.89 -14.99 2.11
N ARG A 416 0.81 -15.81 1.04
CA ARG A 416 1.65 -15.75 -0.15
C ARG A 416 0.78 -15.83 -1.39
N TYR A 417 0.92 -14.87 -2.28
CA TYR A 417 0.14 -14.77 -3.51
C TYR A 417 0.88 -15.37 -4.69
N HIS A 418 0.22 -16.28 -5.44
CA HIS A 418 0.80 -17.04 -6.54
C HIS A 418 0.14 -16.79 -7.89
N GLY A 419 -0.89 -15.94 -7.96
CA GLY A 419 -1.69 -15.77 -9.18
C GLY A 419 -0.89 -15.31 -10.39
N ASP A 420 -1.01 -16.04 -11.48
CA ASP A 420 -0.41 -15.75 -12.78
C ASP A 420 -1.54 -15.69 -13.84
N TRP A 421 -2.24 -14.55 -13.85
CA TRP A 421 -3.41 -14.34 -14.69
C TRP A 421 -3.01 -13.75 -16.03
N ASP A 422 -3.51 -14.34 -17.14
CA ASP A 422 -3.09 -13.97 -18.50
C ASP A 422 -3.31 -12.49 -18.83
N ASN A 423 -4.41 -11.89 -18.36
CA ASN A 423 -4.74 -10.48 -18.56
C ASN A 423 -3.83 -9.53 -17.78
N LEU A 424 -3.26 -9.97 -16.65
CA LEU A 424 -2.37 -9.17 -15.80
C LEU A 424 -0.89 -9.44 -16.05
N ARG A 425 -0.54 -10.47 -16.83
CA ARG A 425 0.86 -10.84 -17.09
C ARG A 425 1.60 -9.75 -17.86
N LEU A 426 2.74 -9.30 -17.34
CA LEU A 426 3.56 -8.27 -17.97
C LEU A 426 4.32 -8.82 -19.19
N TYR A 427 4.89 -10.02 -19.06
CA TYR A 427 5.63 -10.72 -20.12
C TYR A 427 5.62 -12.24 -19.90
N ASN A 428 5.78 -12.98 -20.99
CA ASN A 428 5.85 -14.44 -20.96
C ASN A 428 7.28 -14.93 -20.63
N GLY A 429 7.39 -16.18 -20.20
CA GLY A 429 8.67 -16.82 -19.95
C GLY A 429 9.52 -16.92 -21.21
N SER A 430 10.83 -16.71 -21.03
CA SER A 430 11.85 -16.87 -22.07
C SER A 430 13.21 -17.16 -21.45
N ALA A 431 14.18 -17.53 -22.28
CA ALA A 431 15.54 -17.86 -21.80
C ALA A 431 16.22 -16.73 -21.01
N GLY A 432 15.93 -15.44 -21.33
CA GLY A 432 16.52 -14.29 -20.64
C GLY A 432 15.66 -13.73 -19.50
N LEU A 433 14.39 -14.17 -19.36
CA LEU A 433 13.43 -13.61 -18.40
C LEU A 433 12.96 -14.62 -17.36
N GLY A 434 13.50 -15.84 -17.41
CA GLY A 434 13.08 -16.95 -16.59
C GLY A 434 11.87 -17.73 -17.18
N PRO A 435 11.69 -18.98 -16.77
CA PRO A 435 10.69 -19.86 -17.38
C PRO A 435 9.25 -19.46 -17.04
N ARG A 436 9.03 -18.72 -15.95
CA ARG A 436 7.70 -18.36 -15.46
C ARG A 436 7.19 -17.01 -16.04
N GLY A 437 8.02 -16.25 -16.77
CA GLY A 437 7.65 -14.89 -17.16
C GLY A 437 7.55 -13.97 -15.95
N SER A 438 6.56 -13.06 -15.96
CA SER A 438 6.33 -12.16 -14.81
C SER A 438 5.61 -12.84 -13.64
N ALA A 439 4.84 -13.90 -13.88
CA ALA A 439 4.10 -14.67 -12.86
C ALA A 439 3.39 -13.75 -11.83
N ALA A 440 3.37 -14.14 -10.56
CA ALA A 440 2.86 -13.34 -9.44
C ALA A 440 3.89 -12.24 -9.05
N TYR A 441 4.04 -11.22 -9.89
CA TYR A 441 5.02 -10.15 -9.73
C TYR A 441 4.64 -9.15 -8.64
N HIS A 442 5.58 -8.32 -8.23
CA HIS A 442 5.40 -7.26 -7.23
C HIS A 442 4.21 -6.35 -7.53
N GLY A 443 3.16 -6.41 -6.69
CA GLY A 443 1.94 -5.63 -6.81
C GLY A 443 0.88 -6.20 -7.77
N SER A 444 1.06 -7.41 -8.30
CA SER A 444 0.07 -8.05 -9.19
C SER A 444 -1.23 -8.44 -8.50
N ASP A 445 -1.23 -8.52 -7.17
CA ASP A 445 -2.41 -8.78 -6.33
C ASP A 445 -3.32 -7.55 -6.15
N LEU A 446 -2.79 -6.34 -6.33
CA LEU A 446 -3.52 -5.09 -6.07
C LEU A 446 -4.78 -4.92 -6.91
N GLY A 447 -4.70 -5.18 -8.22
CA GLY A 447 -5.85 -5.07 -9.10
C GLY A 447 -7.00 -6.00 -8.73
N LEU A 448 -6.68 -7.10 -8.04
CA LEU A 448 -7.67 -8.08 -7.56
C LEU A 448 -8.25 -7.68 -6.21
N VAL A 449 -7.43 -7.14 -5.30
CA VAL A 449 -7.92 -6.59 -4.02
C VAL A 449 -8.85 -5.40 -4.26
N PHE A 450 -8.48 -4.47 -5.14
CA PHE A 450 -9.33 -3.33 -5.50
C PHE A 450 -10.50 -3.69 -6.43
N GLY A 451 -10.40 -4.81 -7.18
CA GLY A 451 -11.40 -5.18 -8.19
C GLY A 451 -11.20 -4.52 -9.56
N THR A 452 -10.04 -3.94 -9.81
CA THR A 452 -9.72 -3.12 -10.99
C THR A 452 -8.97 -3.88 -12.09
N ALA A 453 -8.79 -5.19 -11.97
CA ALA A 453 -7.98 -6.01 -12.87
C ALA A 453 -8.34 -5.82 -14.36
N GLN A 454 -9.63 -5.76 -14.68
CA GLN A 454 -10.12 -5.51 -16.05
C GLN A 454 -9.82 -4.08 -16.53
N ASP A 455 -9.94 -3.08 -15.66
CA ASP A 455 -9.69 -1.68 -16.02
C ASP A 455 -8.21 -1.43 -16.32
N ILE A 456 -7.32 -2.02 -15.51
CA ILE A 456 -5.88 -1.83 -15.65
C ILE A 456 -5.29 -2.60 -16.82
N SER A 457 -5.84 -3.77 -17.15
CA SER A 457 -5.37 -4.62 -18.25
C SER A 457 -6.04 -4.26 -19.60
N GLY A 458 -7.30 -3.81 -19.55
CA GLY A 458 -8.17 -3.64 -20.73
C GLY A 458 -8.71 -4.97 -21.27
N LEU A 459 -8.55 -6.07 -20.54
CA LEU A 459 -9.02 -7.40 -20.90
C LEU A 459 -9.96 -7.95 -19.83
N PRO A 460 -10.93 -8.81 -20.21
CA PRO A 460 -11.84 -9.43 -19.25
C PRO A 460 -11.09 -10.39 -18.32
N ASN A 461 -11.55 -10.48 -17.09
CA ASN A 461 -11.08 -11.48 -16.14
C ASN A 461 -11.60 -12.86 -16.52
N SER A 462 -10.84 -13.91 -16.25
CA SER A 462 -11.32 -15.28 -16.32
C SER A 462 -12.35 -15.59 -15.21
N PRO A 463 -13.18 -16.64 -15.34
CA PRO A 463 -14.10 -17.03 -14.28
C PRO A 463 -13.40 -17.35 -12.96
N ALA A 464 -12.24 -18.02 -13.00
CA ALA A 464 -11.44 -18.34 -11.82
C ALA A 464 -10.86 -17.08 -11.16
N GLU A 465 -10.39 -16.14 -11.97
CA GLU A 465 -9.89 -14.83 -11.50
C GLU A 465 -10.98 -14.02 -10.82
N ASN A 466 -12.19 -13.97 -11.38
CA ASN A 466 -13.34 -13.31 -10.75
C ASN A 466 -13.72 -13.96 -9.40
N GLN A 467 -13.66 -15.28 -9.31
CA GLN A 467 -13.92 -16.01 -8.07
C GLN A 467 -12.82 -15.72 -7.03
N TYR A 468 -11.57 -15.71 -7.44
CA TYR A 468 -10.44 -15.34 -6.58
C TYR A 468 -10.57 -13.87 -6.11
N MET A 469 -10.86 -12.95 -7.02
CA MET A 469 -11.06 -11.52 -6.71
C MET A 469 -12.11 -11.33 -5.62
N LYS A 470 -13.27 -12.00 -5.75
CA LYS A 470 -14.32 -11.98 -4.73
C LYS A 470 -13.84 -12.55 -3.40
N HIS A 471 -13.03 -13.63 -3.42
CA HIS A 471 -12.49 -14.22 -2.20
C HIS A 471 -11.51 -13.28 -1.50
N VAL A 472 -10.56 -12.68 -2.22
CA VAL A 472 -9.57 -11.79 -1.59
C VAL A 472 -10.18 -10.50 -1.08
N GLN A 473 -11.14 -9.91 -1.80
CA GLN A 473 -11.91 -8.75 -1.33
C GLN A 473 -12.64 -9.06 -0.03
N GLY A 474 -13.33 -10.20 0.03
CA GLY A 474 -14.00 -10.68 1.24
C GLY A 474 -13.05 -10.89 2.43
N ALA A 475 -11.84 -11.37 2.19
CA ALA A 475 -10.83 -11.55 3.24
C ALA A 475 -10.36 -10.20 3.82
N TRP A 476 -10.02 -9.21 2.98
CA TRP A 476 -9.65 -7.86 3.43
C TRP A 476 -10.78 -7.19 4.20
N ALA A 477 -12.01 -7.33 3.70
CA ALA A 477 -13.20 -6.79 4.38
C ALA A 477 -13.50 -7.52 5.70
N ALA A 478 -13.33 -8.84 5.77
CA ALA A 478 -13.49 -9.61 7.01
C ALA A 478 -12.50 -9.15 8.09
N PHE A 479 -11.23 -8.92 7.71
CA PHE A 479 -10.23 -8.34 8.61
C PHE A 479 -10.61 -6.92 9.05
N ALA A 480 -11.15 -6.10 8.16
CA ALA A 480 -11.58 -4.74 8.50
C ALA A 480 -12.82 -4.71 9.40
N ARG A 481 -13.75 -5.67 9.26
CA ARG A 481 -14.94 -5.80 10.11
C ARG A 481 -14.59 -6.20 11.54
N ASP A 482 -13.63 -7.11 11.69
CA ASP A 482 -13.15 -7.62 12.98
C ASP A 482 -11.68 -8.03 12.83
N SER A 483 -10.78 -7.12 13.13
CA SER A 483 -9.34 -7.36 12.97
C SER A 483 -8.79 -8.39 13.98
N GLN A 484 -9.54 -8.73 15.03
CA GLN A 484 -9.12 -9.74 16.02
C GLN A 484 -9.40 -11.17 15.56
N GLU A 485 -10.58 -11.42 14.97
CA GLU A 485 -11.04 -12.77 14.63
C GLU A 485 -11.67 -12.89 13.23
N GLY A 486 -11.88 -11.78 12.54
CA GLY A 486 -12.63 -11.74 11.28
C GLY A 486 -12.09 -12.68 10.21
N LEU A 487 -10.78 -12.75 10.02
CA LEU A 487 -10.17 -13.67 9.08
C LEU A 487 -10.32 -15.13 9.52
N THR A 488 -10.24 -15.43 10.81
CA THR A 488 -10.48 -16.79 11.32
C THR A 488 -11.93 -17.20 11.10
N LYS A 489 -12.89 -16.32 11.34
CA LYS A 489 -14.31 -16.53 11.02
C LYS A 489 -14.56 -16.65 9.51
N TYR A 490 -13.74 -15.99 8.70
CA TYR A 490 -13.76 -16.10 7.23
C TYR A 490 -13.16 -17.42 6.71
N GLY A 491 -12.47 -18.17 7.57
CA GLY A 491 -11.89 -19.47 7.26
C GLY A 491 -10.37 -19.48 7.10
N TRP A 492 -9.66 -18.37 7.38
CA TRP A 492 -8.21 -18.32 7.35
C TRP A 492 -7.64 -18.63 8.75
N PRO A 493 -6.80 -19.63 8.93
CA PRO A 493 -6.16 -19.90 10.21
C PRO A 493 -5.16 -18.78 10.57
N MET A 494 -5.10 -18.43 11.85
CA MET A 494 -4.03 -17.54 12.34
C MET A 494 -2.67 -18.17 12.08
N TYR A 495 -1.66 -17.32 11.85
CA TYR A 495 -0.27 -17.71 11.59
C TYR A 495 0.27 -18.65 12.68
N ASN A 496 -0.16 -18.44 13.91
CA ASN A 496 0.21 -19.28 15.06
C ASN A 496 -1.02 -19.58 15.91
N SER A 497 -1.73 -20.66 15.61
CA SER A 497 -2.89 -21.15 16.37
C SER A 497 -2.56 -22.12 17.52
N GLY A 498 -1.28 -22.46 17.73
CA GLY A 498 -0.84 -23.39 18.77
C GLY A 498 -0.44 -22.68 20.06
N LYS A 499 -1.16 -22.92 21.15
CA LYS A 499 -0.77 -22.49 22.50
C LYS A 499 0.59 -23.10 22.87
N HIS A 500 1.55 -22.28 23.31
CA HIS A 500 2.87 -22.54 23.89
C HIS A 500 4.08 -22.17 23.02
N TRP A 501 4.48 -20.90 23.17
CA TRP A 501 5.72 -20.36 22.64
C TRP A 501 6.99 -20.80 23.39
N GLU A 502 6.86 -21.36 24.58
CA GLU A 502 8.03 -21.70 25.41
C GLU A 502 9.02 -22.69 24.77
N HIS A 503 8.58 -23.45 23.76
CA HIS A 503 9.42 -24.41 23.03
C HIS A 503 9.77 -23.97 21.59
N GLN A 504 9.32 -22.82 21.09
CA GLN A 504 9.51 -22.45 19.67
C GLN A 504 10.84 -21.74 19.36
N ASN A 505 11.60 -21.31 20.38
CA ASN A 505 12.97 -20.87 20.16
C ASN A 505 13.87 -21.97 19.50
N ALA A 506 13.46 -23.24 19.62
CA ALA A 506 14.11 -24.37 18.94
C ALA A 506 13.64 -24.56 17.48
N CYS A 507 12.52 -23.98 17.07
CA CYS A 507 11.91 -24.27 15.79
C CYS A 507 12.56 -23.56 14.60
N PHE A 508 13.14 -22.39 14.82
CA PHE A 508 13.88 -21.67 13.79
C PHE A 508 15.29 -22.26 13.53
N TYR A 509 15.80 -23.10 14.44
CA TYR A 509 17.14 -23.67 14.40
C TYR A 509 17.23 -25.14 13.99
N ALA A 510 16.12 -25.85 13.96
CA ALA A 510 16.12 -27.27 13.56
C ALA A 510 14.83 -27.56 12.78
N ASN A 511 14.95 -28.27 11.68
CA ASN A 511 13.84 -28.80 10.85
C ASN A 511 12.84 -29.72 11.63
N THR A 512 12.65 -29.48 12.93
CA THR A 512 11.90 -30.34 13.86
C THR A 512 10.63 -29.72 14.39
N CYS A 513 10.20 -28.54 13.86
CA CYS A 513 8.96 -27.93 14.31
C CYS A 513 7.73 -28.77 13.98
N LYS A 514 7.17 -29.40 14.98
CA LYS A 514 5.80 -29.95 14.97
C LYS A 514 4.76 -28.90 15.44
N GLY A 515 5.06 -27.62 15.36
CA GLY A 515 4.18 -26.50 15.72
C GLY A 515 3.43 -25.97 14.51
N ASN A 516 2.16 -25.64 14.68
CA ASN A 516 1.17 -25.36 13.64
C ASN A 516 1.24 -23.90 13.08
N ALA A 517 2.43 -23.38 12.72
CA ALA A 517 2.47 -22.15 11.95
C ALA A 517 1.78 -22.39 10.61
N THR A 518 0.91 -21.47 10.19
CA THR A 518 0.14 -21.63 8.96
C THR A 518 0.36 -20.43 8.04
N LEU A 519 0.67 -20.73 6.78
CA LEU A 519 0.73 -19.78 5.67
C LEU A 519 -0.47 -20.02 4.77
N VAL A 520 -1.14 -18.98 4.34
CA VAL A 520 -2.24 -19.03 3.37
C VAL A 520 -1.67 -18.82 1.97
N GLU A 521 -1.70 -19.84 1.13
CA GLU A 521 -1.40 -19.70 -0.30
C GLU A 521 -2.64 -19.22 -1.03
N LEU A 522 -2.50 -18.11 -1.74
CA LEU A 522 -3.55 -17.47 -2.51
C LEU A 522 -3.31 -17.66 -4.01
N ALA A 523 -4.34 -18.08 -4.74
CA ALA A 523 -4.28 -18.32 -6.19
C ALA A 523 -3.17 -19.31 -6.62
N TYR A 524 -2.84 -20.32 -5.80
CA TYR A 524 -1.84 -21.32 -6.16
C TYR A 524 -2.31 -22.11 -7.38
N ASN A 525 -1.52 -22.08 -8.47
CA ASN A 525 -1.92 -22.60 -9.80
C ASN A 525 -3.24 -21.98 -10.31
N ASN A 526 -3.48 -20.70 -10.01
CA ASN A 526 -4.71 -19.97 -10.33
C ASN A 526 -5.99 -20.63 -9.74
N ASP A 527 -5.85 -21.43 -8.68
CA ASP A 527 -6.98 -21.93 -7.91
C ASP A 527 -7.60 -20.76 -7.11
N PRO A 528 -8.89 -20.46 -7.27
CA PRO A 528 -9.52 -19.33 -6.58
C PRO A 528 -9.64 -19.54 -5.05
N MET A 529 -9.50 -20.78 -4.57
CA MET A 529 -9.61 -21.09 -3.15
C MET A 529 -8.24 -21.10 -2.47
N PRO A 530 -8.15 -20.61 -1.22
CA PRO A 530 -6.90 -20.60 -0.47
C PRO A 530 -6.46 -22.03 -0.10
N LYS A 531 -5.15 -22.23 -0.01
CA LYS A 531 -4.54 -23.43 0.57
C LYS A 531 -3.79 -23.07 1.85
N PHE A 532 -3.73 -24.01 2.77
CA PHE A 532 -3.06 -23.81 4.05
C PHE A 532 -1.86 -24.73 4.14
N VAL A 533 -0.68 -24.15 4.29
CA VAL A 533 0.60 -24.86 4.26
C VAL A 533 1.49 -24.48 5.44
N ASN A 534 2.49 -25.31 5.69
CA ASN A 534 3.54 -24.94 6.64
C ASN A 534 4.48 -23.90 5.98
N PRO A 535 4.72 -22.74 6.59
CA PRO A 535 5.55 -21.68 6.02
C PRO A 535 7.01 -22.10 5.78
N THR A 536 7.51 -23.16 6.43
CA THR A 536 8.90 -23.64 6.26
C THR A 536 9.23 -24.02 4.82
N ILE A 537 8.22 -24.34 3.99
CA ILE A 537 8.46 -24.62 2.56
C ILE A 537 9.02 -23.40 1.80
N TYR A 538 8.78 -22.19 2.30
CA TYR A 538 9.29 -20.94 1.72
C TYR A 538 10.35 -20.27 2.60
N ASP A 539 10.33 -20.52 3.90
CA ASP A 539 11.13 -19.81 4.88
C ASP A 539 12.45 -20.53 5.23
N ALA A 540 12.67 -21.76 4.74
CA ALA A 540 13.83 -22.57 5.10
C ALA A 540 15.19 -21.90 4.82
N SER A 541 15.23 -20.99 3.84
CA SER A 541 16.44 -20.22 3.50
C SER A 541 16.51 -18.84 4.16
N CYS A 542 15.52 -18.46 4.98
CA CYS A 542 15.56 -17.21 5.72
C CYS A 542 16.56 -17.29 6.87
N PRO A 543 17.27 -16.19 7.20
CA PRO A 543 18.17 -16.15 8.35
C PRO A 543 17.36 -16.43 9.63
N ALA A 544 18.05 -16.99 10.63
CA ALA A 544 17.45 -17.17 11.94
C ALA A 544 17.01 -15.83 12.53
N LYS A 545 16.00 -15.85 13.40
CA LYS A 545 15.34 -14.67 13.95
C LYS A 545 16.30 -13.61 14.52
N ASN A 546 17.41 -14.06 15.14
CA ASN A 546 18.40 -13.18 15.76
C ASN A 546 19.61 -12.88 14.85
N ASP A 547 19.67 -13.51 13.67
CA ASP A 547 20.73 -13.21 12.73
C ASP A 547 20.35 -11.94 11.97
N PRO A 548 21.32 -11.03 11.73
CA PRO A 548 21.04 -9.87 10.91
C PRO A 548 20.52 -10.33 9.55
N LEU A 549 19.44 -9.73 9.10
CA LEU A 549 18.97 -9.94 7.73
C LEU A 549 20.17 -9.66 6.80
N PRO A 550 20.65 -10.64 6.01
CA PRO A 550 21.87 -10.50 5.23
C PRO A 550 21.73 -9.29 4.32
N GLY A 551 22.67 -8.37 4.45
CA GLY A 551 22.86 -7.11 3.78
C GLY A 551 21.67 -6.66 2.94
N ARG A 552 20.78 -5.91 3.56
CA ARG A 552 19.65 -5.26 2.90
C ARG A 552 20.20 -4.33 1.82
N GLY A 553 20.62 -4.87 0.68
CA GLY A 553 21.22 -4.06 -0.36
C GLY A 553 22.46 -4.65 -1.03
N ALA A 554 22.94 -5.79 -0.60
CA ALA A 554 23.99 -6.51 -1.32
C ALA A 554 23.34 -7.50 -2.30
N PHE A 555 23.12 -7.06 -3.52
CA PHE A 555 22.88 -7.89 -4.70
C PHE A 555 24.05 -7.74 -5.67
#